data_f8e5042b96c7bed39f28307401f8fa5a
#
_entry.id   f8e5042b96c7bed39f28307401f8fa5a
#
_cell.length_a   1.000
_cell.length_b   1.000
_cell.length_c   1.000
_cell.angle_alpha   90.00
_cell.angle_beta   90.00
_cell.angle_gamma   90.00
#
_symmetry.space_group_name_H-M   'P 1'
#
loop_
_entity.id
_entity.type
_entity.pdbx_description
1 polymer ?
#
loop_
_entity_poly.entity_id
_entity_poly.type
_entity_poly.pdbx_seq_one_letter_code
_entity_poly.pdbx_strand_id
1 'polypeptide(L)'
;MKHKVSTLLYIIVLMITIMSTTSCNDPRTYDQYRGVSLQGWLRNDTLTFDIPRQWEGNYQLDLCLRAARTYPYRNISMIIERKVINYKQRKKQERTYNDTVNCEIVNAKGTLVGQKGITSTEIRQPITSFQLNRNDSLH
;
A
#
# COMPACT_ATOMS: atom_id res chain seq x y z
N MET A 1 -45.36 27.75 -19.86
CA MET A 1 -43.98 27.39 -20.28
C MET A 1 -42.94 27.65 -19.19
N LYS A 2 -42.98 28.75 -18.44
CA LYS A 2 -42.00 29.08 -17.37
C LYS A 2 -41.86 28.02 -16.25
N HIS A 3 -42.99 27.42 -15.81
CA HIS A 3 -42.95 26.39 -14.75
C HIS A 3 -42.25 25.09 -15.18
N LYS A 4 -42.42 24.66 -16.43
CA LYS A 4 -41.79 23.43 -16.94
C LYS A 4 -40.28 23.56 -17.04
N VAL A 5 -39.78 24.75 -17.40
CA VAL A 5 -38.35 25.04 -17.49
C VAL A 5 -37.73 25.08 -16.09
N SER A 6 -38.43 25.67 -15.10
CA SER A 6 -37.99 25.71 -13.72
C SER A 6 -37.88 24.30 -13.11
N THR A 7 -38.88 23.45 -13.34
CA THR A 7 -38.87 22.05 -12.86
C THR A 7 -37.74 21.24 -13.49
N LEU A 8 -37.50 21.42 -14.78
CA LEU A 8 -36.36 20.74 -15.46
C LEU A 8 -35.01 21.18 -14.89
N LEU A 9 -34.87 22.46 -14.60
CA LEU A 9 -33.66 23.01 -14.00
C LEU A 9 -33.39 22.43 -12.61
N TYR A 10 -34.45 22.30 -11.76
CA TYR A 10 -34.35 21.66 -10.45
C TYR A 10 -33.91 20.19 -10.54
N ILE A 11 -34.44 19.43 -11.50
CA ILE A 11 -34.10 18.02 -11.71
C ILE A 11 -32.64 17.90 -12.14
N ILE A 12 -32.16 18.77 -13.02
CA ILE A 12 -30.75 18.77 -13.47
C ILE A 12 -29.79 19.10 -12.32
N VAL A 13 -30.11 20.11 -11.51
CA VAL A 13 -29.30 20.49 -10.34
C VAL A 13 -29.30 19.35 -9.31
N LEU A 14 -30.43 18.69 -9.07
CA LEU A 14 -30.52 17.54 -8.17
C LEU A 14 -29.69 16.35 -8.68
N MET A 15 -29.70 16.07 -9.98
CA MET A 15 -28.85 15.02 -10.57
C MET A 15 -27.36 15.33 -10.45
N ILE A 16 -26.95 16.58 -10.65
CA ILE A 16 -25.55 16.99 -10.52
C ILE A 16 -25.08 16.85 -9.07
N THR A 17 -25.91 17.19 -8.08
CA THR A 17 -25.56 17.05 -6.66
C THR A 17 -25.44 15.57 -6.21
N ILE A 18 -26.22 14.67 -6.79
CA ILE A 18 -26.14 13.22 -6.49
C ILE A 18 -24.85 12.62 -7.07
N MET A 19 -24.40 13.06 -8.24
CA MET A 19 -23.17 12.56 -8.88
C MET A 19 -21.88 13.01 -8.18
N SER A 20 -21.90 14.07 -7.38
CA SER A 20 -20.69 14.58 -6.69
C SER A 20 -20.35 13.86 -5.36
N THR A 21 -21.16 12.90 -4.92
CA THR A 21 -20.96 12.19 -3.63
C THR A 21 -20.21 10.86 -3.75
N THR A 22 -19.70 10.47 -4.92
CA THR A 22 -18.83 9.31 -5.04
C THR A 22 -17.43 9.68 -4.53
N SER A 23 -17.27 9.73 -3.22
CA SER A 23 -15.97 9.79 -2.57
C SER A 23 -15.26 8.45 -2.80
N CYS A 24 -14.10 8.48 -3.46
CA CYS A 24 -13.20 7.32 -3.46
C CYS A 24 -12.79 7.02 -2.01
N ASN A 25 -13.35 5.97 -1.43
CA ASN A 25 -12.90 5.49 -0.13
C ASN A 25 -11.61 4.69 -0.34
N ASP A 26 -10.47 5.25 0.10
CA ASP A 26 -9.19 4.56 0.08
C ASP A 26 -9.19 3.55 1.25
N PRO A 27 -9.14 2.24 0.98
CA PRO A 27 -9.17 1.22 2.02
C PRO A 27 -7.83 1.08 2.78
N ARG A 28 -6.80 1.83 2.40
CA ARG A 28 -5.50 1.77 3.04
C ARG A 28 -5.56 2.41 4.43
N THR A 29 -5.13 1.66 5.44
CA THR A 29 -5.06 2.13 6.83
C THR A 29 -3.67 2.64 7.18
N TYR A 30 -2.67 2.23 6.40
CA TYR A 30 -1.28 2.66 6.52
C TYR A 30 -0.62 2.61 5.15
N ASP A 31 0.05 3.71 4.78
CA ASP A 31 0.81 3.84 3.53
C ASP A 31 1.99 4.77 3.78
N GLN A 32 3.20 4.23 3.74
CA GLN A 32 4.42 5.00 3.96
C GLN A 32 5.53 4.50 3.04
N TYR A 33 6.27 5.46 2.48
CA TYR A 33 7.46 5.20 1.67
C TYR A 33 8.71 5.65 2.42
N ARG A 34 9.77 4.86 2.28
CA ARG A 34 11.13 5.24 2.70
C ARG A 34 12.06 5.16 1.50
N GLY A 35 12.88 6.21 1.34
CA GLY A 35 13.92 6.23 0.31
C GLY A 35 15.11 5.35 0.70
N VAL A 36 15.69 4.72 -0.29
CA VAL A 36 17.02 4.08 -0.19
C VAL A 36 18.07 4.99 -0.82
N SER A 37 19.35 4.72 -0.51
CA SER A 37 20.46 5.50 -1.08
C SER A 37 20.41 5.48 -2.61
N LEU A 38 20.68 6.63 -3.24
CA LEU A 38 20.83 6.74 -4.70
C LEU A 38 22.02 5.95 -5.24
N GLN A 39 23.01 5.64 -4.38
CA GLN A 39 24.18 4.81 -4.72
C GLN A 39 23.87 3.31 -4.70
N GLY A 40 22.67 2.93 -4.29
CA GLY A 40 22.19 1.57 -4.18
C GLY A 40 21.80 1.17 -2.76
N TRP A 41 21.01 0.13 -2.67
CA TRP A 41 20.60 -0.48 -1.42
C TRP A 41 21.58 -1.60 -1.08
N LEU A 42 22.30 -1.47 0.03
CA LEU A 42 23.26 -2.48 0.45
C LEU A 42 22.53 -3.74 0.90
N ARG A 43 23.12 -4.90 0.65
CA ARG A 43 22.51 -6.22 0.93
C ARG A 43 22.08 -6.40 2.40
N ASN A 44 22.80 -5.77 3.32
CA ASN A 44 22.53 -5.89 4.76
C ASN A 44 21.76 -4.71 5.33
N ASP A 45 21.36 -3.73 4.49
CA ASP A 45 20.57 -2.61 4.96
C ASP A 45 19.11 -3.04 5.15
N THR A 46 18.56 -2.65 6.28
CA THR A 46 17.18 -2.92 6.63
C THR A 46 16.41 -1.61 6.78
N LEU A 47 15.24 -1.53 6.16
CA LEU A 47 14.29 -0.45 6.38
C LEU A 47 13.24 -0.92 7.39
N THR A 48 13.02 -0.13 8.41
CA THR A 48 12.03 -0.42 9.44
C THR A 48 10.85 0.55 9.31
N PHE A 49 9.65 0.02 9.40
CA PHE A 49 8.40 0.76 9.36
C PHE A 49 7.66 0.57 10.68
N ASP A 50 7.50 1.65 11.43
CA ASP A 50 6.69 1.66 12.64
C ASP A 50 5.24 1.92 12.26
N ILE A 51 4.42 0.89 12.36
CA ILE A 51 3.01 0.96 12.00
C ILE A 51 2.22 1.37 13.24
N PRO A 52 1.53 2.52 13.21
CA PRO A 52 0.69 2.93 14.34
C PRO A 52 -0.37 1.85 14.61
N ARG A 53 -0.82 1.80 15.86
CA ARG A 53 -1.80 0.81 16.31
C ARG A 53 -3.01 0.79 15.39
N GLN A 54 -3.33 -0.39 14.91
CA GLN A 54 -4.51 -0.66 14.08
C GLN A 54 -5.62 -1.28 14.94
N TRP A 55 -6.86 -1.19 14.44
CA TRP A 55 -8.01 -1.86 15.03
C TRP A 55 -7.93 -3.39 14.84
N GLU A 56 -8.70 -4.14 15.60
CA GLU A 56 -8.89 -5.56 15.33
C GLU A 56 -9.57 -5.76 13.97
N GLY A 57 -9.12 -6.74 13.19
CA GLY A 57 -9.66 -6.99 11.86
C GLY A 57 -8.72 -7.77 10.96
N ASN A 58 -9.17 -8.00 9.73
CA ASN A 58 -8.39 -8.64 8.69
C ASN A 58 -7.67 -7.58 7.86
N TYR A 59 -6.39 -7.78 7.66
CA TYR A 59 -5.52 -6.88 6.92
C TYR A 59 -4.78 -7.62 5.82
N GLN A 60 -4.47 -6.90 4.77
CA GLN A 60 -3.54 -7.34 3.73
C GLN A 60 -2.29 -6.48 3.79
N LEU A 61 -1.13 -7.13 3.78
CA LEU A 61 0.17 -6.48 3.67
C LEU A 61 0.60 -6.51 2.21
N ASP A 62 0.81 -5.33 1.66
CA ASP A 62 1.37 -5.15 0.32
C ASP A 62 2.72 -4.45 0.43
N LEU A 63 3.69 -4.91 -0.34
CA LEU A 63 4.93 -4.18 -0.58
C LEU A 63 4.76 -3.31 -1.81
N CYS A 64 4.99 -2.00 -1.65
CA CYS A 64 5.04 -1.06 -2.76
C CYS A 64 6.50 -0.68 -3.04
N LEU A 65 7.01 -1.05 -4.20
CA LEU A 65 8.37 -0.75 -4.62
C LEU A 65 8.34 0.28 -5.74
N ARG A 66 9.08 1.38 -5.56
CA ARG A 66 9.27 2.38 -6.60
C ARG A 66 10.68 2.28 -7.14
N ALA A 67 10.82 1.78 -8.35
CA ALA A 67 12.09 1.58 -9.03
C ALA A 67 12.32 2.65 -10.10
N ALA A 68 13.51 3.22 -10.15
CA ALA A 68 13.91 4.13 -11.23
C ALA A 68 14.00 3.38 -12.56
N ARG A 69 13.77 4.06 -13.69
CA ARG A 69 13.91 3.47 -15.03
C ARG A 69 15.32 3.01 -15.35
N THR A 70 16.28 3.56 -14.64
CA THR A 70 17.72 3.22 -14.77
C THR A 70 18.12 2.06 -13.88
N TYR A 71 17.17 1.41 -13.17
CA TYR A 71 17.47 0.26 -12.33
C TYR A 71 18.08 -0.87 -13.19
N PRO A 72 19.28 -1.36 -12.86
CA PRO A 72 20.07 -2.18 -13.79
C PRO A 72 19.70 -3.67 -13.77
N TYR A 73 18.86 -4.11 -12.82
CA TYR A 73 18.52 -5.52 -12.66
C TYR A 73 17.06 -5.78 -13.02
N ARG A 74 16.76 -7.03 -13.36
CA ARG A 74 15.39 -7.44 -13.72
C ARG A 74 14.51 -7.68 -12.51
N ASN A 75 15.09 -8.19 -11.44
CA ASN A 75 14.38 -8.60 -10.23
C ASN A 75 15.08 -8.04 -8.99
N ILE A 76 14.33 -7.91 -7.92
CA ILE A 76 14.84 -7.70 -6.58
C ILE A 76 14.19 -8.69 -5.63
N SER A 77 15.02 -9.40 -4.84
CA SER A 77 14.55 -10.31 -3.80
C SER A 77 14.75 -9.67 -2.43
N MET A 78 13.72 -9.70 -1.60
CA MET A 78 13.72 -9.09 -0.27
C MET A 78 13.15 -10.06 0.74
N ILE A 79 13.59 -9.92 1.99
CA ILE A 79 13.00 -10.60 3.14
C ILE A 79 12.21 -9.54 3.91
N ILE A 80 10.94 -9.81 4.14
CA ILE A 80 10.04 -8.95 4.89
C ILE A 80 9.79 -9.62 6.24
N GLU A 81 10.27 -8.97 7.30
CA GLU A 81 10.01 -9.39 8.65
C GLU A 81 8.83 -8.59 9.22
N ARG A 82 7.83 -9.28 9.73
CA ARG A 82 6.67 -8.69 10.38
C ARG A 82 6.62 -9.13 11.83
N LYS A 83 6.63 -8.19 12.76
CA LYS A 83 6.50 -8.43 14.20
C LYS A 83 5.12 -8.03 14.67
N VAL A 84 4.41 -8.97 15.26
CA VAL A 84 3.13 -8.74 15.93
C VAL A 84 3.38 -8.77 17.43
N ILE A 85 3.13 -7.67 18.09
CA ILE A 85 3.35 -7.48 19.52
C ILE A 85 2.00 -7.41 20.22
N ASN A 86 1.80 -8.29 21.18
CA ASN A 86 0.61 -8.32 22.03
C ASN A 86 1.01 -8.19 23.50
N TYR A 87 0.24 -7.42 24.27
CA TYR A 87 0.41 -7.28 25.71
C TYR A 87 -0.71 -8.05 26.43
N LYS A 88 -0.42 -9.27 26.86
CA LYS A 88 -1.33 -10.10 27.65
C LYS A 88 -0.85 -10.17 29.09
N GLN A 89 -1.72 -9.79 30.04
CA GLN A 89 -1.41 -9.84 31.48
C GLN A 89 -0.09 -9.13 31.87
N ARG A 90 0.16 -7.93 31.29
CA ARG A 90 1.40 -7.14 31.47
C ARG A 90 2.67 -7.82 30.90
N LYS A 91 2.56 -8.95 30.23
CA LYS A 91 3.69 -9.60 29.55
C LYS A 91 3.64 -9.29 28.05
N LYS A 92 4.77 -8.82 27.52
CA LYS A 92 4.97 -8.64 26.07
C LYS A 92 5.10 -10.01 25.43
N GLN A 93 4.25 -10.29 24.45
CA GLN A 93 4.35 -11.46 23.59
C GLN A 93 4.66 -10.95 22.18
N GLU A 94 5.72 -11.45 21.58
CA GLU A 94 6.15 -11.08 20.25
C GLU A 94 6.12 -12.31 19.35
N ARG A 95 5.52 -12.17 18.18
CA ARG A 95 5.50 -13.19 17.13
C ARG A 95 6.12 -12.58 15.88
N THR A 96 7.13 -13.23 15.35
CA THR A 96 7.84 -12.82 14.14
C THR A 96 7.48 -13.72 12.97
N TYR A 97 7.19 -13.14 11.85
CA TYR A 97 6.89 -13.80 10.58
C TYR A 97 7.84 -13.27 9.52
N ASN A 98 8.40 -14.18 8.71
CA ASN A 98 9.31 -13.84 7.63
C ASN A 98 8.74 -14.30 6.30
N ASP A 99 8.62 -13.37 5.37
CA ASP A 99 8.16 -13.62 4.01
C ASP A 99 9.29 -13.26 3.03
N THR A 100 9.63 -14.18 2.12
CA THR A 100 10.58 -13.89 1.05
C THR A 100 9.82 -13.52 -0.20
N VAL A 101 10.15 -12.35 -0.76
CA VAL A 101 9.46 -11.78 -1.91
C VAL A 101 10.45 -11.53 -3.03
N ASN A 102 10.07 -11.94 -4.25
CA ASN A 102 10.80 -11.63 -5.46
C ASN A 102 9.95 -10.72 -6.36
N CYS A 103 10.36 -9.47 -6.49
CA CYS A 103 9.68 -8.50 -7.33
C CYS A 103 10.34 -8.41 -8.70
N GLU A 104 9.57 -8.67 -9.76
CA GLU A 104 10.00 -8.42 -11.12
C GLU A 104 9.87 -6.92 -11.42
N ILE A 105 10.97 -6.30 -11.85
CA ILE A 105 11.01 -4.87 -12.23
C ILE A 105 10.98 -4.72 -13.74
N VAL A 106 11.68 -5.61 -14.45
CA VAL A 106 11.73 -5.64 -15.90
C VAL A 106 11.34 -7.03 -16.37
N ASN A 107 10.32 -7.12 -17.19
CA ASN A 107 9.84 -8.40 -17.73
C ASN A 107 10.79 -9.00 -18.78
N ALA A 108 10.45 -10.19 -19.29
CA ALA A 108 11.24 -10.89 -20.30
C ALA A 108 11.43 -10.10 -21.61
N LYS A 109 10.52 -9.16 -21.90
CA LYS A 109 10.57 -8.28 -23.09
C LYS A 109 11.38 -7.02 -22.89
N GLY A 110 12.04 -6.84 -21.72
CA GLY A 110 12.79 -5.65 -21.38
C GLY A 110 11.93 -4.43 -21.00
N THR A 111 10.65 -4.65 -20.69
CA THR A 111 9.71 -3.59 -20.35
C THR A 111 9.52 -3.53 -18.83
N LEU A 112 9.50 -2.32 -18.27
CA LEU A 112 9.20 -2.09 -16.86
C LEU A 112 7.80 -2.62 -16.51
N VAL A 113 7.72 -3.34 -15.39
CA VAL A 113 6.47 -3.86 -14.81
C VAL A 113 5.85 -2.79 -13.91
N GLY A 114 4.54 -2.91 -13.63
CA GLY A 114 3.83 -2.04 -12.69
C GLY A 114 3.31 -0.76 -13.33
N GLN A 115 2.91 0.17 -12.46
CA GLN A 115 2.38 1.46 -12.87
C GLN A 115 3.50 2.40 -13.26
N LYS A 116 3.55 2.75 -14.53
CA LYS A 116 4.64 3.56 -15.11
C LYS A 116 4.41 5.05 -14.82
N GLY A 117 5.38 5.66 -14.15
CA GLY A 117 5.53 7.11 -14.05
C GLY A 117 6.50 7.68 -15.09
N ILE A 118 6.83 8.95 -14.96
CA ILE A 118 7.76 9.66 -15.88
C ILE A 118 9.19 9.10 -15.72
N THR A 119 9.68 8.99 -14.49
CA THR A 119 11.07 8.60 -14.17
C THR A 119 11.20 7.28 -13.46
N SER A 120 10.10 6.70 -12.99
CA SER A 120 10.06 5.48 -12.20
C SER A 120 8.86 4.63 -12.54
N THR A 121 8.88 3.38 -12.08
CA THR A 121 7.72 2.49 -12.07
C THR A 121 7.37 2.13 -10.63
N GLU A 122 6.08 1.98 -10.34
CA GLU A 122 5.58 1.53 -9.05
C GLU A 122 5.03 0.12 -9.19
N ILE A 123 5.55 -0.78 -8.39
CA ILE A 123 5.18 -2.19 -8.36
C ILE A 123 4.55 -2.46 -7.00
N ARG A 124 3.33 -2.99 -7.02
CA ARG A 124 2.65 -3.46 -5.80
C ARG A 124 2.67 -4.97 -5.79
N GLN A 125 3.25 -5.53 -4.75
CA GLN A 125 3.36 -6.96 -4.54
C GLN A 125 2.60 -7.34 -3.26
N PRO A 126 1.48 -8.07 -3.36
CA PRO A 126 0.82 -8.65 -2.19
C PRO A 126 1.76 -9.64 -1.48
N ILE A 127 1.88 -9.51 -0.16
CA ILE A 127 2.74 -10.37 0.66
C ILE A 127 1.91 -11.42 1.34
N THR A 128 1.00 -10.99 2.21
CA THR A 128 0.20 -11.90 3.03
C THR A 128 -1.05 -11.21 3.57
N SER A 129 -2.07 -12.00 3.87
CA SER A 129 -3.23 -11.55 4.63
C SER A 129 -3.11 -12.09 6.05
N PHE A 130 -3.51 -11.29 7.03
CA PHE A 130 -3.42 -11.65 8.43
C PHE A 130 -4.51 -10.97 9.26
N GLN A 131 -4.75 -11.53 10.42
CA GLN A 131 -5.71 -10.99 11.39
C GLN A 131 -4.96 -10.35 12.56
N LEU A 132 -5.38 -9.14 12.92
CA LEU A 132 -5.01 -8.50 14.17
C LEU A 132 -6.12 -8.69 15.19
N ASN A 133 -5.74 -9.11 16.39
CA ASN A 133 -6.63 -9.18 17.52
C ASN A 133 -6.57 -7.90 18.34
N ARG A 134 -7.54 -7.73 19.23
CA ARG A 134 -7.55 -6.62 20.18
C ARG A 134 -6.24 -6.58 20.97
N ASN A 135 -5.61 -5.40 21.03
CA ASN A 135 -4.31 -5.10 21.64
C ASN A 135 -3.07 -5.63 20.88
N ASP A 136 -3.19 -6.15 19.67
CA ASP A 136 -2.05 -6.39 18.80
C ASP A 136 -1.52 -5.06 18.26
N SER A 137 -0.21 -4.94 18.12
CA SER A 137 0.48 -3.88 17.39
C SER A 137 1.47 -4.48 16.41
N LEU A 138 1.72 -3.77 15.30
CA LEU A 138 2.63 -4.18 14.23
C LEU A 138 3.93 -3.39 14.29
N HIS A 139 5.00 -4.06 13.90
CA HIS A 139 6.31 -3.46 13.75
C HIS A 139 7.06 -4.12 12.61
#